data_488b303a08508a01b87627b481d8dfc5
#
_entry.id   488b303a08508a01b87627b481d8dfc5
#
_cell.length_a   1.000
_cell.length_b   1.000
_cell.length_c   1.000
_cell.angle_alpha   90.00
_cell.angle_beta   90.00
_cell.angle_gamma   90.00
#
_symmetry.space_group_name_H-M   'P 1'
#
loop_
_entity.id
_entity.type
_entity.pdbx_description
1 polymer ?
#
loop_
_entity_poly.entity_id
_entity_poly.type
_entity_poly.pdbx_seq_one_letter_code
_entity_poly.pdbx_strand_id
1 'polypeptide(L)'
;MALPLSGPISLLDIQAEFGGPTPINLENYYKNGQYVTQYSHSPNVPEEGPISLSDFYGAYSYQPVAHTVTLTDGESFTVPSTIVGPLTLTLTSSSGGNGGNDVGRGYPGYPGHRVTGNITVSIGDVLFASIGGAGGAGGSGSGSGFAGAAGAGGTLGYSGGRGGNPGYSGWSGGGGGGGGATVVTQNGTPVIVAGGGAGGGGGGWHSNGRPTQGYISTGSIVGGNGQDKGGGDGGGSGGGGGGQLGGIGGPLVGGDEGAWSGDDGADLIPPGGSSAQTSANPTVILQGVW
;
A
#
# COMPACT_ATOMS: atom_id res chain seq x y z
N MET A 1 6.77 26.04 -25.57
CA MET A 1 7.52 25.56 -26.79
C MET A 1 8.97 25.93 -26.58
N ALA A 2 9.92 24.99 -26.71
CA ALA A 2 11.33 25.32 -26.46
C ALA A 2 11.81 26.44 -27.37
N LEU A 3 12.62 27.34 -26.83
CA LEU A 3 13.28 28.41 -27.63
C LEU A 3 14.32 27.81 -28.60
N PRO A 4 14.62 28.44 -29.71
CA PRO A 4 15.54 27.90 -30.72
C PRO A 4 16.93 27.66 -30.13
N LEU A 5 17.65 26.66 -30.66
CA LEU A 5 19.03 26.38 -30.28
C LEU A 5 20.05 27.38 -30.84
N SER A 6 19.66 28.13 -31.85
CA SER A 6 20.47 29.15 -32.50
C SER A 6 19.62 30.00 -33.45
N GLY A 7 20.12 31.15 -33.90
CA GLY A 7 19.41 32.04 -34.81
C GLY A 7 18.74 33.22 -34.09
N PRO A 8 17.82 33.94 -34.73
CA PRO A 8 17.18 35.10 -34.10
C PRO A 8 16.26 34.64 -32.95
N ILE A 9 16.37 35.34 -31.83
CA ILE A 9 15.51 35.21 -30.67
C ILE A 9 15.15 36.62 -30.16
N SER A 10 13.92 36.83 -29.75
CA SER A 10 13.43 38.11 -29.26
C SER A 10 12.95 38.02 -27.82
N LEU A 11 12.77 39.18 -27.17
CA LEU A 11 12.13 39.26 -25.84
C LEU A 11 10.70 38.71 -25.85
N LEU A 12 9.99 38.87 -26.99
CA LEU A 12 8.63 38.32 -27.12
C LEU A 12 8.62 36.77 -27.13
N ASP A 13 9.65 36.16 -27.74
CA ASP A 13 9.78 34.69 -27.73
C ASP A 13 10.03 34.20 -26.31
N ILE A 14 10.88 34.90 -25.54
CA ILE A 14 11.16 34.58 -24.15
C ILE A 14 9.88 34.76 -23.29
N GLN A 15 9.14 35.87 -23.49
CA GLN A 15 7.88 36.08 -22.80
C GLN A 15 6.83 35.03 -23.19
N ALA A 16 6.74 34.63 -24.47
CA ALA A 16 5.83 33.62 -24.92
C ALA A 16 6.11 32.23 -24.26
N GLU A 17 7.39 31.92 -24.04
CA GLU A 17 7.81 30.67 -23.41
C GLU A 17 7.66 30.68 -21.89
N PHE A 18 8.11 31.74 -21.21
CA PHE A 18 8.19 31.80 -19.75
C PHE A 18 7.09 32.63 -19.09
N GLY A 19 6.26 33.32 -19.86
CA GLY A 19 5.31 34.29 -19.35
C GLY A 19 6.00 35.61 -18.94
N GLY A 20 5.28 36.46 -18.21
CA GLY A 20 5.85 37.65 -17.62
C GLY A 20 5.09 38.93 -17.97
N PRO A 21 5.50 40.09 -17.37
CA PRO A 21 4.77 41.35 -17.49
C PRO A 21 5.07 42.07 -18.80
N THR A 22 4.23 43.04 -19.12
CA THR A 22 4.48 44.05 -20.14
C THR A 22 4.62 45.41 -19.45
N PRO A 23 5.67 46.21 -19.69
CA PRO A 23 6.76 45.98 -20.68
C PRO A 23 7.73 44.87 -20.25
N ILE A 24 8.31 44.18 -21.25
CA ILE A 24 9.22 43.07 -21.05
C ILE A 24 10.59 43.64 -20.63
N ASN A 25 11.13 43.13 -19.51
CA ASN A 25 12.50 43.41 -19.08
C ASN A 25 13.24 42.08 -18.92
N LEU A 26 14.42 41.96 -19.55
CA LEU A 26 15.23 40.74 -19.49
C LEU A 26 15.67 40.39 -18.06
N GLU A 27 15.85 41.37 -17.19
CA GLU A 27 16.19 41.18 -15.77
C GLU A 27 15.10 40.44 -14.97
N ASN A 28 13.87 40.31 -15.49
CA ASN A 28 12.82 39.52 -14.86
C ASN A 28 13.00 37.99 -15.06
N TYR A 29 13.95 37.59 -15.92
CA TYR A 29 14.11 36.21 -16.40
C TYR A 29 15.39 35.54 -15.90
N TYR A 30 15.95 36.01 -14.78
CA TYR A 30 17.04 35.28 -14.12
C TYR A 30 16.60 33.89 -13.71
N LYS A 31 17.53 32.93 -13.83
CA LYS A 31 17.31 31.54 -13.39
C LYS A 31 16.98 31.49 -11.91
N ASN A 32 16.10 30.54 -11.54
CA ASN A 32 15.52 30.42 -10.18
C ASN A 32 14.63 31.61 -9.76
N GLY A 33 14.29 32.50 -10.70
CA GLY A 33 13.37 33.63 -10.49
C GLY A 33 11.90 33.24 -10.72
N GLN A 34 11.06 34.28 -10.77
CA GLN A 34 9.61 34.09 -10.89
C GLN A 34 9.18 33.43 -12.22
N TYR A 35 9.85 33.75 -13.34
CA TYR A 35 9.47 33.30 -14.68
C TYR A 35 10.34 32.16 -15.18
N VAL A 36 11.66 32.22 -14.97
CA VAL A 36 12.57 31.10 -15.22
C VAL A 36 12.80 30.35 -13.92
N THR A 37 11.86 29.46 -13.59
CA THR A 37 11.85 28.73 -12.33
C THR A 37 13.00 27.70 -12.25
N GLN A 38 13.28 27.18 -11.07
CA GLN A 38 14.27 26.11 -10.87
C GLN A 38 13.97 24.83 -11.69
N TYR A 39 12.73 24.66 -12.15
CA TYR A 39 12.30 23.51 -12.95
C TYR A 39 12.46 23.74 -14.46
N SER A 40 12.63 25.00 -14.90
CA SER A 40 12.82 25.33 -16.29
C SER A 40 14.16 24.80 -16.78
N HIS A 41 14.19 24.26 -18.01
CA HIS A 41 15.45 23.96 -18.66
C HIS A 41 16.08 25.25 -19.17
N SER A 42 17.06 25.75 -18.46
CA SER A 42 17.71 27.03 -18.76
C SER A 42 19.20 26.97 -18.43
N PRO A 43 19.97 26.13 -19.17
CA PRO A 43 21.35 25.81 -18.80
C PRO A 43 22.29 27.01 -18.80
N ASN A 44 22.05 28.01 -19.65
CA ASN A 44 22.92 29.16 -19.84
C ASN A 44 22.35 30.45 -19.22
N VAL A 45 21.10 30.45 -18.74
CA VAL A 45 20.51 31.64 -18.12
C VAL A 45 21.16 31.86 -16.75
N PRO A 46 21.76 33.05 -16.48
CA PRO A 46 22.42 33.33 -15.20
C PRO A 46 21.39 33.50 -14.08
N GLU A 47 21.83 33.31 -12.85
CA GLU A 47 21.04 33.60 -11.64
C GLU A 47 21.10 35.09 -11.28
N GLU A 48 22.18 35.77 -11.66
CA GLU A 48 22.41 37.21 -11.44
C GLU A 48 23.45 37.73 -12.42
N GLY A 49 23.64 39.07 -12.50
CA GLY A 49 24.64 39.69 -13.32
C GLY A 49 24.21 39.96 -14.75
N PRO A 50 25.13 40.06 -15.73
CA PRO A 50 24.75 40.33 -17.10
C PRO A 50 23.91 39.19 -17.69
N ILE A 51 22.81 39.56 -18.36
CA ILE A 51 21.90 38.63 -19.02
C ILE A 51 21.63 39.09 -20.46
N SER A 52 21.66 38.15 -21.39
CA SER A 52 21.51 38.41 -22.82
C SER A 52 20.49 37.48 -23.46
N LEU A 53 19.99 37.83 -24.65
CA LEU A 53 19.07 36.98 -25.40
C LEU A 53 19.69 35.62 -25.74
N SER A 54 21.00 35.58 -25.99
CA SER A 54 21.72 34.33 -26.32
C SER A 54 21.73 33.30 -25.17
N ASP A 55 21.56 33.75 -23.94
CA ASP A 55 21.52 32.84 -22.75
C ASP A 55 20.26 31.96 -22.74
N PHE A 56 19.26 32.34 -23.53
CA PHE A 56 17.98 31.61 -23.64
C PHE A 56 17.95 30.59 -24.77
N TYR A 57 19.04 30.40 -25.53
CA TYR A 57 19.04 29.36 -26.56
C TYR A 57 18.80 27.98 -25.95
N GLY A 58 17.83 27.27 -26.54
CA GLY A 58 17.41 25.94 -26.08
C GLY A 58 16.67 25.91 -24.77
N ALA A 59 16.44 27.08 -24.14
CA ALA A 59 15.67 27.15 -22.92
C ALA A 59 14.19 26.90 -23.16
N TYR A 60 13.52 26.29 -22.18
CA TYR A 60 12.07 26.10 -22.17
C TYR A 60 11.52 26.11 -20.75
N SER A 61 10.30 26.61 -20.62
CA SER A 61 9.57 26.54 -19.36
C SER A 61 9.10 25.11 -19.13
N TYR A 62 9.31 24.62 -17.92
CA TYR A 62 8.71 23.38 -17.48
C TYR A 62 7.53 23.71 -16.58
N GLN A 63 6.35 23.21 -16.95
CA GLN A 63 5.15 23.31 -16.13
C GLN A 63 4.90 21.94 -15.48
N PRO A 64 5.22 21.78 -14.20
CA PRO A 64 4.97 20.54 -13.51
C PRO A 64 3.48 20.19 -13.53
N VAL A 65 3.16 18.96 -13.91
CA VAL A 65 1.79 18.47 -14.01
C VAL A 65 1.56 17.43 -12.92
N ALA A 66 0.37 17.47 -12.30
CA ALA A 66 -0.03 16.44 -11.34
C ALA A 66 -0.31 15.13 -12.06
N HIS A 67 0.29 14.06 -11.57
CA HIS A 67 0.12 12.70 -12.07
C HIS A 67 -0.40 11.77 -11.00
N THR A 68 -1.19 10.78 -11.44
CA THR A 68 -1.62 9.66 -10.62
C THR A 68 -1.26 8.37 -11.36
N VAL A 69 -0.50 7.50 -10.70
CA VAL A 69 -0.08 6.20 -11.22
C VAL A 69 -0.62 5.11 -10.29
N THR A 70 -1.24 4.09 -10.86
CA THR A 70 -1.65 2.88 -10.13
C THR A 70 -0.69 1.77 -10.50
N LEU A 71 -0.08 1.14 -9.50
CA LEU A 71 0.82 0.00 -9.71
C LEU A 71 0.09 -1.31 -9.41
N THR A 72 0.44 -2.34 -10.17
CA THR A 72 0.05 -3.75 -9.96
C THR A 72 1.12 -4.51 -9.19
N ASP A 73 0.82 -5.74 -8.73
CA ASP A 73 1.79 -6.58 -8.03
C ASP A 73 3.00 -6.88 -8.90
N GLY A 74 4.20 -6.68 -8.34
CA GLY A 74 5.46 -6.87 -9.06
C GLY A 74 5.88 -5.72 -9.97
N GLU A 75 5.11 -4.64 -10.04
CA GLU A 75 5.42 -3.49 -10.89
C GLU A 75 6.33 -2.47 -10.19
N SER A 76 7.16 -1.81 -11.01
CA SER A 76 8.08 -0.77 -10.55
C SER A 76 7.79 0.58 -11.19
N PHE A 77 7.99 1.65 -10.42
CA PHE A 77 7.97 3.02 -10.88
C PHE A 77 9.34 3.65 -10.63
N THR A 78 10.01 4.12 -11.69
CA THR A 78 11.26 4.88 -11.57
C THR A 78 10.94 6.36 -11.48
N VAL A 79 11.43 7.02 -10.44
CA VAL A 79 11.22 8.45 -10.21
C VAL A 79 11.87 9.27 -11.34
N PRO A 80 11.07 10.06 -12.09
CA PRO A 80 11.57 10.80 -13.25
C PRO A 80 12.44 11.99 -12.84
N SER A 81 13.29 12.47 -13.78
CA SER A 81 14.15 13.64 -13.57
C SER A 81 13.38 14.96 -13.39
N THR A 82 12.09 14.96 -13.70
CA THR A 82 11.17 16.11 -13.63
C THR A 82 10.38 16.16 -12.32
N ILE A 83 10.65 15.25 -11.36
CA ILE A 83 9.91 15.20 -10.09
C ILE A 83 10.01 16.49 -9.30
N VAL A 84 8.89 16.94 -8.76
CA VAL A 84 8.76 18.15 -7.95
C VAL A 84 8.15 17.79 -6.59
N GLY A 85 8.96 17.80 -5.56
CA GLY A 85 8.51 17.53 -4.20
C GLY A 85 8.32 16.04 -3.88
N PRO A 86 7.68 15.72 -2.75
CA PRO A 86 7.44 14.37 -2.31
C PRO A 86 6.36 13.69 -3.15
N LEU A 87 6.36 12.34 -3.15
CA LEU A 87 5.27 11.53 -3.65
C LEU A 87 4.30 11.18 -2.52
N THR A 88 3.00 11.29 -2.79
CA THR A 88 1.96 10.75 -1.91
C THR A 88 1.65 9.32 -2.34
N LEU A 89 1.76 8.38 -1.42
CA LEU A 89 1.41 6.99 -1.61
C LEU A 89 0.11 6.67 -0.87
N THR A 90 -0.79 5.95 -1.51
CA THR A 90 -1.97 5.35 -0.88
C THR A 90 -1.96 3.86 -1.17
N LEU A 91 -1.82 3.05 -0.14
CA LEU A 91 -1.86 1.60 -0.20
C LEU A 91 -3.14 1.09 0.43
N THR A 92 -3.75 0.09 -0.20
CA THR A 92 -4.84 -0.68 0.38
C THR A 92 -4.44 -2.15 0.38
N SER A 93 -4.60 -2.83 1.51
CA SER A 93 -4.31 -4.26 1.66
C SER A 93 -5.57 -5.12 1.60
N SER A 94 -5.38 -6.42 1.68
CA SER A 94 -6.45 -7.41 1.56
C SER A 94 -7.09 -7.74 2.90
N SER A 95 -8.39 -8.06 2.88
CA SER A 95 -9.13 -8.58 4.02
C SER A 95 -8.76 -10.02 4.35
N GLY A 96 -8.97 -10.42 5.59
CA GLY A 96 -9.03 -11.81 6.00
C GLY A 96 -10.31 -12.50 5.54
N GLY A 97 -10.29 -13.82 5.50
CA GLY A 97 -11.43 -14.67 5.18
C GLY A 97 -12.35 -14.87 6.38
N ASN A 98 -13.62 -15.11 6.13
CA ASN A 98 -14.59 -15.44 7.17
C ASN A 98 -14.31 -16.82 7.76
N GLY A 99 -14.61 -17.00 9.05
CA GLY A 99 -14.72 -18.31 9.65
C GLY A 99 -15.92 -19.09 9.08
N GLY A 100 -15.80 -20.41 9.01
CA GLY A 100 -16.88 -21.31 8.59
C GLY A 100 -17.96 -21.42 9.67
N ASN A 101 -19.17 -21.72 9.25
CA ASN A 101 -20.30 -21.97 10.14
C ASN A 101 -20.38 -23.44 10.57
N ASP A 102 -20.91 -23.65 11.76
CA ASP A 102 -21.53 -24.88 12.26
C ASP A 102 -22.95 -24.55 12.74
N VAL A 103 -23.44 -25.11 13.85
CA VAL A 103 -24.63 -24.61 14.57
C VAL A 103 -24.39 -23.16 14.97
N GLY A 104 -23.21 -22.87 15.54
CA GLY A 104 -22.70 -21.52 15.71
C GLY A 104 -22.19 -20.90 14.40
N ARG A 105 -22.39 -19.61 14.24
CA ARG A 105 -21.86 -18.88 13.05
C ARG A 105 -20.37 -18.64 13.19
N GLY A 106 -19.63 -18.76 12.09
CA GLY A 106 -18.26 -18.27 12.00
C GLY A 106 -18.21 -16.73 12.17
N TYR A 107 -17.10 -16.22 12.68
CA TYR A 107 -16.86 -14.80 12.78
C TYR A 107 -16.40 -14.23 11.43
N PRO A 108 -16.83 -13.03 11.04
CA PRO A 108 -16.33 -12.40 9.81
C PRO A 108 -14.82 -12.19 9.87
N GLY A 109 -14.16 -12.28 8.71
CA GLY A 109 -12.79 -11.81 8.58
C GLY A 109 -12.71 -10.28 8.71
N TYR A 110 -11.58 -9.79 9.17
CA TYR A 110 -11.36 -8.36 9.35
C TYR A 110 -10.97 -7.69 8.00
N PRO A 111 -11.39 -6.44 7.81
CA PRO A 111 -10.95 -5.64 6.67
C PRO A 111 -9.42 -5.49 6.67
N GLY A 112 -8.83 -5.29 5.50
CA GLY A 112 -7.46 -4.84 5.42
C GLY A 112 -7.30 -3.36 5.79
N HIS A 113 -6.06 -2.87 5.78
CA HIS A 113 -5.77 -1.48 6.09
C HIS A 113 -5.58 -0.63 4.84
N ARG A 114 -5.88 0.64 4.95
CA ARG A 114 -5.51 1.68 4.00
C ARG A 114 -4.54 2.62 4.67
N VAL A 115 -3.32 2.71 4.11
CA VAL A 115 -2.29 3.62 4.60
C VAL A 115 -2.02 4.67 3.55
N THR A 116 -1.98 5.93 3.96
CA THR A 116 -1.63 7.08 3.11
C THR A 116 -0.52 7.86 3.76
N GLY A 117 0.49 8.26 2.98
CA GLY A 117 1.59 9.07 3.49
C GLY A 117 2.47 9.62 2.37
N ASN A 118 3.28 10.62 2.72
CA ASN A 118 4.24 11.22 1.82
C ASN A 118 5.62 10.58 2.02
N ILE A 119 6.30 10.29 0.92
CA ILE A 119 7.68 9.83 0.93
C ILE A 119 8.57 10.83 0.21
N THR A 120 9.77 11.03 0.73
CA THR A 120 10.81 11.78 0.03
C THR A 120 11.50 10.86 -0.97
N VAL A 121 11.63 11.34 -2.20
CA VAL A 121 12.25 10.58 -3.29
C VAL A 121 13.36 11.39 -3.94
N SER A 122 14.33 10.70 -4.52
CA SER A 122 15.38 11.25 -5.37
C SER A 122 15.19 10.80 -6.82
N ILE A 123 15.68 11.59 -7.77
CA ILE A 123 15.66 11.23 -9.19
C ILE A 123 16.33 9.86 -9.38
N GLY A 124 15.67 8.96 -10.10
CA GLY A 124 16.15 7.61 -10.36
C GLY A 124 15.86 6.58 -9.29
N ASP A 125 15.28 6.97 -8.14
CA ASP A 125 14.79 5.98 -7.16
C ASP A 125 13.77 5.04 -7.81
N VAL A 126 13.82 3.77 -7.40
CA VAL A 126 12.89 2.74 -7.87
C VAL A 126 11.92 2.40 -6.74
N LEU A 127 10.63 2.69 -6.98
CA LEU A 127 9.54 2.24 -6.13
C LEU A 127 8.99 0.94 -6.68
N PHE A 128 8.93 -0.11 -5.86
CA PHE A 128 8.43 -1.41 -6.26
C PHE A 128 7.21 -1.76 -5.41
N ALA A 129 6.11 -2.19 -6.06
CA ALA A 129 4.84 -2.55 -5.44
C ALA A 129 4.72 -4.06 -5.26
N SER A 130 4.30 -4.47 -4.05
CA SER A 130 3.90 -5.83 -3.76
C SER A 130 2.52 -5.81 -3.14
N ILE A 131 1.54 -6.47 -3.78
CA ILE A 131 0.13 -6.41 -3.41
C ILE A 131 -0.34 -7.77 -2.93
N GLY A 132 -0.75 -7.86 -1.65
CA GLY A 132 -1.23 -9.07 -1.04
C GLY A 132 -2.64 -9.45 -1.47
N GLY A 133 -2.94 -10.73 -1.42
CA GLY A 133 -4.24 -11.33 -1.73
C GLY A 133 -5.11 -11.54 -0.48
N ALA A 134 -6.41 -11.65 -0.66
CA ALA A 134 -7.37 -11.90 0.42
C ALA A 134 -7.17 -13.29 1.05
N GLY A 135 -7.47 -13.39 2.34
CA GLY A 135 -7.54 -14.68 3.03
C GLY A 135 -8.76 -15.49 2.57
N GLY A 136 -8.58 -16.81 2.48
CA GLY A 136 -9.65 -17.73 2.15
C GLY A 136 -10.63 -17.92 3.32
N ALA A 137 -11.90 -18.10 3.02
CA ALA A 137 -12.90 -18.46 4.03
C ALA A 137 -12.68 -19.88 4.56
N GLY A 138 -12.96 -20.11 5.83
CA GLY A 138 -13.07 -21.42 6.43
C GLY A 138 -14.30 -22.17 5.93
N GLY A 139 -14.19 -23.49 5.80
CA GLY A 139 -15.30 -24.35 5.38
C GLY A 139 -16.35 -24.48 6.48
N SER A 140 -17.62 -24.58 6.08
CA SER A 140 -18.75 -24.77 7.00
C SER A 140 -19.02 -26.27 7.28
N GLY A 141 -19.61 -26.56 8.45
CA GLY A 141 -19.73 -27.87 9.07
C GLY A 141 -20.66 -28.90 8.48
N SER A 142 -21.15 -28.81 7.28
CA SER A 142 -21.99 -29.88 6.67
C SER A 142 -21.19 -30.88 5.83
N GLY A 143 -20.09 -31.38 6.31
CA GLY A 143 -19.29 -32.45 5.68
C GLY A 143 -17.91 -32.02 5.21
N SER A 144 -17.50 -30.79 5.34
CA SER A 144 -16.23 -30.30 4.79
C SER A 144 -15.64 -29.09 5.52
N GLY A 145 -15.78 -29.07 6.87
CA GLY A 145 -15.08 -28.04 7.66
C GLY A 145 -13.57 -28.12 7.38
N PHE A 146 -12.98 -27.11 6.80
CA PHE A 146 -11.55 -26.99 6.54
C PHE A 146 -11.08 -25.57 6.84
N ALA A 147 -9.78 -25.44 7.08
CA ALA A 147 -9.15 -24.16 7.28
C ALA A 147 -9.17 -23.29 6.02
N GLY A 148 -9.40 -22.01 6.19
CA GLY A 148 -9.24 -21.02 5.11
C GLY A 148 -7.78 -20.87 4.73
N ALA A 149 -7.49 -20.77 3.43
CA ALA A 149 -6.14 -20.54 2.93
C ALA A 149 -5.61 -19.17 3.36
N ALA A 150 -4.30 -19.07 3.59
CA ALA A 150 -3.61 -17.81 3.77
C ALA A 150 -3.78 -16.91 2.55
N GLY A 151 -3.95 -15.61 2.74
CA GLY A 151 -3.84 -14.63 1.68
C GLY A 151 -2.41 -14.55 1.17
N ALA A 152 -2.23 -14.51 -0.16
CA ALA A 152 -0.91 -14.38 -0.77
C ALA A 152 -0.21 -13.09 -0.32
N GLY A 153 1.12 -13.12 -0.19
CA GLY A 153 1.90 -11.97 0.26
C GLY A 153 2.34 -11.02 -0.84
N GLY A 154 1.81 -11.19 -2.05
CA GLY A 154 2.36 -10.53 -3.23
C GLY A 154 3.80 -10.98 -3.52
N THR A 155 4.50 -10.24 -4.40
CA THR A 155 5.87 -10.59 -4.84
C THR A 155 6.88 -10.62 -3.69
N LEU A 156 6.69 -9.80 -2.63
CA LEU A 156 7.61 -9.72 -1.48
C LEU A 156 7.27 -10.68 -0.33
N GLY A 157 6.21 -11.49 -0.44
CA GLY A 157 5.90 -12.55 0.52
C GLY A 157 5.27 -12.11 1.85
N TYR A 158 4.70 -10.93 1.96
CA TYR A 158 3.97 -10.46 3.16
C TYR A 158 2.59 -11.13 3.28
N SER A 159 2.59 -12.45 3.35
CA SER A 159 1.36 -13.26 3.37
C SER A 159 0.65 -13.24 4.71
N GLY A 160 -0.66 -13.44 4.69
CA GLY A 160 -1.41 -13.78 5.90
C GLY A 160 -1.10 -15.20 6.39
N GLY A 161 -1.60 -15.53 7.57
CA GLY A 161 -1.57 -16.88 8.11
C GLY A 161 -2.76 -17.72 7.63
N ARG A 162 -2.59 -19.04 7.58
CA ARG A 162 -3.68 -19.98 7.34
C ARG A 162 -4.63 -19.99 8.54
N GLY A 163 -5.94 -20.17 8.32
CA GLY A 163 -6.88 -20.50 9.38
C GLY A 163 -6.59 -21.88 9.99
N GLY A 164 -7.12 -22.14 11.19
CA GLY A 164 -7.05 -23.44 11.83
C GLY A 164 -8.13 -24.41 11.34
N ASN A 165 -7.83 -25.71 11.31
CA ASN A 165 -8.81 -26.74 11.04
C ASN A 165 -9.76 -26.93 12.22
N PRO A 166 -11.05 -27.25 11.99
CA PRO A 166 -11.99 -27.60 13.05
C PRO A 166 -11.69 -28.97 13.66
N GLY A 167 -12.31 -29.27 14.79
CA GLY A 167 -12.06 -30.49 15.55
C GLY A 167 -12.46 -31.78 14.86
N TYR A 168 -13.69 -31.87 14.40
CA TYR A 168 -14.15 -32.97 13.54
C TYR A 168 -14.48 -32.45 12.15
N SER A 169 -13.89 -33.08 11.12
CA SER A 169 -14.24 -32.83 9.74
C SER A 169 -15.68 -33.23 9.51
N GLY A 170 -16.55 -32.28 9.33
CA GLY A 170 -17.95 -32.52 8.98
C GLY A 170 -19.00 -31.85 9.86
N TRP A 171 -18.63 -31.36 11.04
CA TRP A 171 -19.58 -30.80 12.02
C TRP A 171 -19.13 -29.46 12.62
N SER A 172 -17.91 -28.97 12.31
CA SER A 172 -17.41 -27.73 12.91
C SER A 172 -16.88 -26.78 11.85
N GLY A 173 -17.00 -25.48 12.09
CA GLY A 173 -16.51 -24.45 11.18
C GLY A 173 -15.00 -24.28 11.22
N GLY A 174 -14.33 -24.26 10.08
CA GLY A 174 -12.90 -23.94 9.99
C GLY A 174 -12.64 -22.45 10.21
N GLY A 175 -11.46 -22.08 10.69
CA GLY A 175 -11.03 -20.69 10.76
C GLY A 175 -10.75 -20.10 9.38
N GLY A 176 -11.03 -18.82 9.18
CA GLY A 176 -10.63 -18.07 7.99
C GLY A 176 -9.14 -17.78 7.96
N GLY A 177 -8.54 -17.67 6.80
CA GLY A 177 -7.15 -17.24 6.63
C GLY A 177 -7.00 -15.71 6.75
N GLY A 178 -5.87 -15.22 7.22
CA GLY A 178 -5.54 -13.80 7.19
C GLY A 178 -5.24 -13.28 5.79
N GLY A 179 -5.47 -12.02 5.53
CA GLY A 179 -5.12 -11.35 4.27
C GLY A 179 -3.63 -11.02 4.20
N GLY A 180 -3.10 -10.91 2.99
CA GLY A 180 -1.74 -10.44 2.75
C GLY A 180 -1.64 -8.91 2.80
N ALA A 181 -0.47 -8.39 3.19
CA ALA A 181 -0.21 -6.95 3.20
C ALA A 181 0.14 -6.42 1.81
N THR A 182 -0.08 -5.11 1.64
CA THR A 182 0.40 -4.36 0.47
C THR A 182 1.60 -3.50 0.88
N VAL A 183 2.67 -3.57 0.12
CA VAL A 183 3.97 -2.96 0.45
C VAL A 183 4.50 -2.17 -0.72
N VAL A 184 5.08 -1.01 -0.45
CA VAL A 184 5.95 -0.33 -1.42
C VAL A 184 7.35 -0.22 -0.80
N THR A 185 8.35 -0.62 -1.58
CA THR A 185 9.76 -0.41 -1.26
C THR A 185 10.32 0.71 -2.11
N GLN A 186 11.32 1.43 -1.57
CA GLN A 186 12.16 2.39 -2.26
C GLN A 186 13.58 1.81 -2.27
N ASN A 187 14.11 1.53 -3.46
CA ASN A 187 15.42 0.91 -3.65
C ASN A 187 15.60 -0.38 -2.81
N GLY A 188 14.53 -1.20 -2.73
CA GLY A 188 14.50 -2.46 -1.99
C GLY A 188 14.19 -2.35 -0.49
N THR A 189 14.09 -1.14 0.08
CA THR A 189 13.75 -0.93 1.50
C THR A 189 12.26 -0.59 1.63
N PRO A 190 11.47 -1.27 2.49
CA PRO A 190 10.07 -0.92 2.74
C PRO A 190 9.94 0.51 3.29
N VAL A 191 9.10 1.34 2.64
CA VAL A 191 8.85 2.72 3.05
C VAL A 191 7.41 2.95 3.50
N ILE A 192 6.49 2.08 3.08
CA ILE A 192 5.08 2.11 3.47
C ILE A 192 4.51 0.69 3.36
N VAL A 193 3.75 0.28 4.38
CA VAL A 193 3.09 -1.03 4.45
C VAL A 193 1.67 -0.84 4.95
N ALA A 194 0.71 -1.41 4.25
CA ALA A 194 -0.66 -1.57 4.71
C ALA A 194 -0.85 -3.03 5.15
N GLY A 195 -1.13 -3.25 6.43
CA GLY A 195 -1.30 -4.58 7.02
C GLY A 195 -2.56 -5.26 6.51
N GLY A 196 -2.49 -6.57 6.28
CA GLY A 196 -3.64 -7.40 5.92
C GLY A 196 -4.58 -7.63 7.09
N GLY A 197 -5.85 -7.80 6.82
CA GLY A 197 -6.86 -8.11 7.84
C GLY A 197 -6.75 -9.54 8.36
N ALA A 198 -7.13 -9.77 9.60
CA ALA A 198 -7.17 -11.08 10.23
C ALA A 198 -8.30 -11.98 9.72
N GLY A 199 -8.09 -13.29 9.75
CA GLY A 199 -9.12 -14.28 9.49
C GLY A 199 -10.09 -14.43 10.67
N GLY A 200 -11.35 -14.70 10.38
CA GLY A 200 -12.39 -14.94 11.37
C GLY A 200 -12.28 -16.32 12.02
N GLY A 201 -12.62 -16.44 13.30
CA GLY A 201 -12.74 -17.73 14.00
C GLY A 201 -13.93 -18.54 13.51
N GLY A 202 -13.79 -19.85 13.40
CA GLY A 202 -14.87 -20.78 13.05
C GLY A 202 -15.91 -20.95 14.16
N GLY A 203 -17.17 -21.19 13.79
CA GLY A 203 -18.23 -21.53 14.72
C GLY A 203 -18.08 -22.96 15.25
N GLY A 204 -18.52 -23.19 16.48
CA GLY A 204 -18.64 -24.50 17.11
C GLY A 204 -20.09 -24.87 17.37
N TRP A 205 -20.32 -26.08 17.96
CA TRP A 205 -21.65 -26.59 18.25
C TRP A 205 -22.42 -25.70 19.23
N HIS A 206 -21.75 -25.16 20.23
CA HIS A 206 -22.38 -24.41 21.33
C HIS A 206 -22.25 -22.88 21.20
N SER A 207 -21.35 -22.37 20.38
CA SER A 207 -21.18 -20.91 20.26
C SER A 207 -20.65 -20.47 18.89
N ASN A 208 -20.87 -19.18 18.62
CA ASN A 208 -20.32 -18.52 17.45
C ASN A 208 -18.78 -18.38 17.54
N GLY A 209 -18.12 -18.20 16.40
CA GLY A 209 -16.75 -17.71 16.33
C GLY A 209 -16.62 -16.38 17.08
N ARG A 210 -15.42 -16.06 17.54
CA ARG A 210 -15.14 -14.92 18.43
C ARG A 210 -14.26 -13.88 17.75
N PRO A 211 -14.34 -12.60 18.16
CA PRO A 211 -13.46 -11.54 17.63
C PRO A 211 -12.00 -11.80 18.03
N THR A 212 -11.07 -10.97 17.53
CA THR A 212 -9.66 -10.99 17.92
C THR A 212 -9.46 -10.64 19.40
N GLN A 213 -8.35 -11.11 19.97
CA GLN A 213 -7.92 -10.72 21.33
C GLN A 213 -6.92 -9.56 21.33
N GLY A 214 -6.49 -9.07 20.16
CA GLY A 214 -5.64 -7.88 20.05
C GLY A 214 -4.17 -8.12 20.39
N TYR A 215 -3.60 -9.26 20.00
CA TYR A 215 -2.17 -9.56 20.13
C TYR A 215 -1.45 -9.35 18.80
N ILE A 216 -0.33 -8.62 18.82
CA ILE A 216 0.53 -8.40 17.65
C ILE A 216 1.72 -9.36 17.73
N SER A 217 2.00 -10.10 16.64
CA SER A 217 3.19 -10.94 16.53
C SER A 217 4.46 -10.06 16.50
N THR A 218 5.52 -10.56 17.09
CA THR A 218 6.83 -9.92 17.05
C THR A 218 7.80 -10.73 16.18
N GLY A 219 8.32 -10.11 15.12
CA GLY A 219 9.48 -10.62 14.40
C GLY A 219 9.27 -11.32 13.06
N SER A 220 8.07 -11.36 12.50
CA SER A 220 7.81 -11.91 11.16
C SER A 220 6.95 -10.96 10.33
N ILE A 221 7.21 -10.89 9.02
CA ILE A 221 6.36 -10.17 8.06
C ILE A 221 5.13 -11.00 7.61
N VAL A 222 5.12 -12.29 7.98
CA VAL A 222 4.05 -13.25 7.65
C VAL A 222 3.13 -13.40 8.84
N GLY A 223 1.82 -13.41 8.60
CA GLY A 223 0.82 -13.65 9.63
C GLY A 223 0.92 -15.07 10.22
N GLY A 224 0.70 -15.18 11.53
CA GLY A 224 0.69 -16.45 12.24
C GLY A 224 -0.50 -17.33 11.83
N ASN A 225 -0.27 -18.64 11.72
CA ASN A 225 -1.36 -19.59 11.44
C ASN A 225 -2.32 -19.68 12.61
N GLY A 226 -3.61 -19.83 12.29
CA GLY A 226 -4.61 -20.25 13.26
C GLY A 226 -4.33 -21.66 13.75
N GLN A 227 -4.79 -21.95 14.98
CA GLN A 227 -4.58 -23.24 15.62
C GLN A 227 -5.64 -24.27 15.18
N ASP A 228 -5.19 -25.49 14.92
CA ASP A 228 -6.05 -26.60 14.60
C ASP A 228 -6.69 -27.17 15.89
N LYS A 229 -8.00 -27.41 15.88
CA LYS A 229 -8.70 -28.05 16.98
C LYS A 229 -8.47 -29.56 16.94
N GLY A 230 -7.89 -30.09 17.97
CA GLY A 230 -7.53 -31.49 18.12
C GLY A 230 -8.64 -32.41 18.62
N GLY A 231 -9.86 -32.31 18.17
CA GLY A 231 -11.02 -33.16 18.57
C GLY A 231 -12.16 -32.35 19.20
N GLY A 232 -13.37 -32.96 19.34
CA GLY A 232 -14.60 -32.27 19.71
C GLY A 232 -15.20 -31.45 18.57
N ASP A 233 -16.39 -30.89 18.73
CA ASP A 233 -17.13 -30.13 17.73
C ASP A 233 -16.84 -28.62 17.82
N GLY A 234 -15.58 -28.25 18.12
CA GLY A 234 -15.14 -26.85 18.23
C GLY A 234 -14.59 -26.29 16.95
N GLY A 235 -14.78 -25.00 16.73
CA GLY A 235 -14.29 -24.29 15.55
C GLY A 235 -12.76 -24.16 15.51
N GLY A 236 -12.18 -24.08 14.30
CA GLY A 236 -10.80 -23.73 14.05
C GLY A 236 -10.56 -22.23 14.20
N SER A 237 -9.40 -21.79 14.68
CA SER A 237 -9.11 -20.38 14.88
C SER A 237 -8.69 -19.65 13.60
N GLY A 238 -8.89 -18.33 13.53
CA GLY A 238 -8.51 -17.50 12.40
C GLY A 238 -7.00 -17.30 12.27
N GLY A 239 -6.50 -17.14 11.06
CA GLY A 239 -5.11 -16.77 10.77
C GLY A 239 -4.87 -15.28 10.92
N GLY A 240 -3.65 -14.86 11.29
CA GLY A 240 -3.24 -13.45 11.37
C GLY A 240 -2.99 -12.82 10.00
N GLY A 241 -3.16 -11.52 9.87
CA GLY A 241 -2.82 -10.75 8.66
C GLY A 241 -1.31 -10.59 8.46
N GLY A 242 -0.86 -10.49 7.21
CA GLY A 242 0.51 -10.11 6.87
C GLY A 242 0.76 -8.62 7.13
N GLY A 243 2.00 -8.20 7.37
CA GLY A 243 2.30 -6.79 7.64
C GLY A 243 3.78 -6.56 7.89
N GLN A 244 4.16 -5.33 8.28
CA GLN A 244 5.51 -5.05 8.75
C GLN A 244 5.87 -5.97 9.92
N LEU A 245 4.91 -6.20 10.79
CA LEU A 245 4.86 -7.33 11.70
C LEU A 245 3.55 -8.06 11.41
N GLY A 246 3.62 -9.35 11.14
CA GLY A 246 2.44 -10.17 10.92
C GLY A 246 1.63 -10.31 12.23
N GLY A 247 0.30 -10.25 12.11
CA GLY A 247 -0.60 -10.54 13.20
C GLY A 247 -0.52 -12.00 13.63
N ILE A 248 -0.78 -12.32 14.89
CA ILE A 248 -0.82 -13.70 15.36
C ILE A 248 -2.10 -14.40 14.92
N GLY A 249 -2.04 -15.73 14.80
CA GLY A 249 -3.25 -16.55 14.66
C GLY A 249 -4.03 -16.61 15.96
N GLY A 250 -5.35 -16.68 15.85
CA GLY A 250 -6.24 -16.75 17.02
C GLY A 250 -5.99 -18.00 17.85
N PRO A 251 -6.17 -17.95 19.18
CA PRO A 251 -6.09 -19.13 20.04
C PRO A 251 -7.34 -20.00 19.93
N LEU A 252 -7.22 -21.26 20.34
CA LEU A 252 -8.32 -22.18 20.48
C LEU A 252 -9.11 -21.94 21.77
N VAL A 253 -10.38 -22.35 21.74
CA VAL A 253 -11.23 -22.47 22.93
C VAL A 253 -11.43 -23.95 23.25
N GLY A 254 -11.53 -24.31 24.52
CA GLY A 254 -11.79 -25.68 24.97
C GLY A 254 -13.24 -26.11 24.66
N GLY A 255 -13.47 -27.43 24.56
CA GLY A 255 -14.82 -28.00 24.32
C GLY A 255 -15.31 -27.75 22.89
N ASP A 256 -16.63 -27.70 22.73
CA ASP A 256 -17.34 -27.57 21.45
C ASP A 256 -17.68 -26.11 21.09
N GLU A 257 -16.84 -25.20 21.54
CA GLU A 257 -16.99 -23.76 21.40
C GLU A 257 -16.42 -23.22 20.05
N GLY A 258 -16.94 -22.06 19.65
CA GLY A 258 -16.36 -21.30 18.52
C GLY A 258 -15.00 -20.70 18.89
N ALA A 259 -14.09 -20.67 17.93
CA ALA A 259 -12.71 -20.22 18.14
C ALA A 259 -12.54 -18.70 17.93
N TRP A 260 -11.41 -18.16 18.36
CA TRP A 260 -11.05 -16.77 18.19
C TRP A 260 -10.56 -16.46 16.77
N SER A 261 -10.81 -15.24 16.33
CA SER A 261 -10.18 -14.68 15.14
C SER A 261 -8.67 -14.44 15.37
N GLY A 262 -7.90 -14.33 14.30
CA GLY A 262 -6.53 -13.83 14.36
C GLY A 262 -6.46 -12.32 14.56
N ASP A 263 -5.26 -11.76 14.57
CA ASP A 263 -5.00 -10.32 14.63
C ASP A 263 -4.57 -9.77 13.28
N ASP A 264 -4.85 -8.49 13.02
CA ASP A 264 -4.42 -7.80 11.80
C ASP A 264 -2.89 -7.68 11.75
N GLY A 265 -2.34 -7.55 10.54
CA GLY A 265 -0.94 -7.21 10.34
C GLY A 265 -0.66 -5.74 10.66
N ALA A 266 0.54 -5.44 11.12
CA ALA A 266 0.94 -4.07 11.43
C ALA A 266 1.28 -3.24 10.20
N ASP A 267 0.95 -1.95 10.25
CA ASP A 267 1.29 -0.96 9.23
C ASP A 267 2.69 -0.37 9.44
N LEU A 268 3.31 0.06 8.33
CA LEU A 268 4.41 1.03 8.34
C LEU A 268 3.88 2.34 7.75
N ILE A 269 3.77 3.36 8.59
CA ILE A 269 3.19 4.65 8.20
C ILE A 269 4.31 5.68 8.11
N PRO A 270 4.50 6.34 6.94
CA PRO A 270 5.46 7.44 6.83
C PRO A 270 5.11 8.59 7.78
N PRO A 271 6.09 9.43 8.16
CA PRO A 271 5.84 10.60 9.01
C PRO A 271 4.69 11.48 8.48
N GLY A 272 3.73 11.80 9.34
CA GLY A 272 2.54 12.59 8.97
C GLY A 272 1.48 11.84 8.15
N GLY A 273 1.68 10.54 7.93
CA GLY A 273 0.69 9.68 7.26
C GLY A 273 -0.43 9.24 8.20
N SER A 274 -1.36 8.47 7.65
CA SER A 274 -2.53 7.93 8.34
C SER A 274 -2.81 6.49 7.94
N SER A 275 -3.48 5.76 8.83
CA SER A 275 -4.00 4.42 8.57
C SER A 275 -5.45 4.31 9.03
N ALA A 276 -6.23 3.49 8.34
CA ALA A 276 -7.59 3.11 8.69
C ALA A 276 -7.94 1.74 8.10
N GLN A 277 -8.82 1.00 8.76
CA GLN A 277 -9.39 -0.22 8.19
C GLN A 277 -10.27 0.10 6.98
N THR A 278 -10.26 -0.78 5.97
CA THR A 278 -11.03 -0.63 4.74
C THR A 278 -11.35 -1.98 4.12
N SER A 279 -12.54 -2.09 3.53
CA SER A 279 -12.94 -3.23 2.71
C SER A 279 -12.73 -3.01 1.20
N ALA A 280 -12.02 -1.95 0.81
CA ALA A 280 -11.68 -1.70 -0.58
C ALA A 280 -10.69 -2.76 -1.12
N ASN A 281 -10.69 -2.97 -2.44
CA ASN A 281 -9.74 -3.87 -3.08
C ASN A 281 -8.30 -3.41 -2.86
N PRO A 282 -7.34 -4.35 -2.73
CA PRO A 282 -5.94 -4.01 -2.56
C PRO A 282 -5.40 -3.26 -3.78
N THR A 283 -4.71 -2.15 -3.52
CA THR A 283 -4.18 -1.25 -4.56
C THR A 283 -2.95 -0.50 -4.06
N VAL A 284 -2.13 -0.04 -5.03
CA VAL A 284 -1.06 0.94 -4.80
C VAL A 284 -1.27 2.12 -5.73
N ILE A 285 -1.43 3.32 -5.18
CA ILE A 285 -1.61 4.57 -5.93
C ILE A 285 -0.49 5.53 -5.54
N LEU A 286 0.22 6.03 -6.55
CA LEU A 286 1.21 7.10 -6.42
C LEU A 286 0.62 8.39 -6.98
N GLN A 287 0.79 9.49 -6.26
CA GLN A 287 0.42 10.83 -6.72
C GLN A 287 1.59 11.77 -6.52
N GLY A 288 1.86 12.59 -7.50
CA GLY A 288 2.96 13.54 -7.48
C GLY A 288 2.87 14.54 -8.62
N VAL A 289 3.88 15.38 -8.67
CA VAL A 289 4.00 16.41 -9.70
C VAL A 289 5.31 16.20 -10.44
N TRP A 290 5.27 16.00 -11.77
CA TRP A 290 6.43 15.87 -12.65
C TRP A 290 6.13 16.22 -14.10
#